data_37f0a706c535be4f9e2b827bd2dea9cd
#
_entry.id   37f0a706c535be4f9e2b827bd2dea9cd
#
_cell.length_a   1.000
_cell.length_b   1.000
_cell.length_c   1.000
_cell.angle_alpha   90.00
_cell.angle_beta   90.00
_cell.angle_gamma   90.00
#
_symmetry.space_group_name_H-M   'P 1'
#
loop_
_entity.id
_entity.type
_entity.pdbx_description
1 polymer ?
#
loop_
_entity_poly.entity_id
_entity_poly.type
_entity_poly.pdbx_seq_one_letter_code
_entity_poly.pdbx_strand_id
1 'polypeptide(L)'
;MSEDLAIKLNKAVPRYTSYPTAPHFHSGVSDEQYGRWLRELPGSATISLYLHLPFCDRLCWFCGCHTKQTNRYSPIVAYLEALTVEIRTVGASLGDRPVTAVHWGGGSPSLLSVEDIASTAKQLRQTFAFANQVEFSVELDPNDMTDEKYGAWADAGLSRASIGVQDFDPEVQVAINRIQTYEQTRHVVESIRTVGVRSVNIDMLYGLPYQTVEGAADTARQVASLHPERVALFGYAHVPWMKKHQGMIDEKTLPDATERYRQCEAATEVLVAQGYERVGFDHFALPHDKLAIASRTGALRRNFQGYTVDPHDALIGLGASAIGRLPQGYVQNVVSTH
;
A
#
# COMPACT_ATOMS: atom_id res chain seq x y z
N MET A 1 9.54 19.06 -15.95
CA MET A 1 10.28 18.30 -17.04
C MET A 1 9.65 18.75 -18.35
N SER A 2 10.40 18.90 -19.46
CA SER A 2 9.75 19.24 -20.73
C SER A 2 9.05 18.00 -21.32
N GLU A 3 7.96 18.24 -22.09
CA GLU A 3 7.21 17.18 -22.76
C GLU A 3 8.12 16.33 -23.69
N ASP A 4 9.01 17.00 -24.45
CA ASP A 4 9.99 16.32 -25.31
C ASP A 4 10.91 15.37 -24.53
N LEU A 5 11.31 15.75 -23.32
CA LEU A 5 12.14 14.88 -22.46
C LEU A 5 11.33 13.71 -21.93
N ALA A 6 10.06 13.93 -21.57
CA ALA A 6 9.16 12.86 -21.12
C ALA A 6 8.95 11.81 -22.23
N ILE A 7 8.71 12.25 -23.47
CA ILE A 7 8.59 11.36 -24.63
C ILE A 7 9.88 10.60 -24.86
N LYS A 8 11.04 11.27 -24.85
CA LYS A 8 12.36 10.64 -25.05
C LYS A 8 12.69 9.59 -24.00
N LEU A 9 12.25 9.82 -22.75
CA LEU A 9 12.51 8.93 -21.61
C LEU A 9 11.43 7.86 -21.43
N ASN A 10 10.31 7.92 -22.16
CA ASN A 10 9.23 6.94 -22.09
C ASN A 10 9.65 5.62 -22.72
N LYS A 11 10.48 4.87 -22.00
CA LYS A 11 10.87 3.52 -22.36
C LYS A 11 10.20 2.53 -21.42
N ALA A 12 9.79 1.38 -21.94
CA ALA A 12 9.34 0.26 -21.12
C ALA A 12 10.52 -0.24 -20.29
N VAL A 13 10.62 0.25 -19.06
CA VAL A 13 11.62 -0.19 -18.08
C VAL A 13 10.91 -0.84 -16.90
N PRO A 14 11.57 -1.80 -16.21
CA PRO A 14 11.03 -2.33 -14.97
C PRO A 14 10.74 -1.20 -14.00
N ARG A 15 9.57 -1.28 -13.33
CA ARG A 15 9.19 -0.28 -12.34
C ARG A 15 10.06 -0.43 -11.10
N TYR A 16 11.04 0.43 -10.94
CA TYR A 16 11.89 0.49 -9.76
C TYR A 16 11.24 1.33 -8.66
N THR A 17 10.13 0.85 -8.12
CA THR A 17 9.46 1.49 -6.97
C THR A 17 10.15 1.17 -5.65
N SER A 18 10.94 0.10 -5.64
CA SER A 18 11.76 -0.34 -4.50
C SER A 18 13.17 -0.68 -4.95
N TYR A 19 14.12 -0.66 -4.05
CA TYR A 19 15.49 -1.06 -4.30
C TYR A 19 16.04 -1.88 -3.12
N PRO A 20 16.48 -3.13 -3.34
CA PRO A 20 16.51 -3.86 -4.62
C PRO A 20 15.11 -4.13 -5.17
N THR A 21 15.00 -4.33 -6.49
CA THR A 21 13.74 -4.66 -7.14
C THR A 21 13.41 -6.15 -6.97
N ALA A 22 12.12 -6.51 -7.01
CA ALA A 22 11.66 -7.89 -6.80
C ALA A 22 12.40 -8.97 -7.66
N PRO A 23 12.78 -8.73 -8.92
CA PRO A 23 13.55 -9.70 -9.71
C PRO A 23 14.94 -10.05 -9.14
N HIS A 24 15.48 -9.27 -8.22
CA HIS A 24 16.78 -9.54 -7.59
C HIS A 24 16.69 -10.50 -6.40
N PHE A 25 15.49 -10.81 -5.93
CA PHE A 25 15.32 -11.78 -4.84
C PHE A 25 15.56 -13.20 -5.35
N HIS A 26 16.27 -13.98 -4.56
CA HIS A 26 16.63 -15.36 -4.86
C HIS A 26 16.65 -16.19 -3.57
N SER A 27 16.71 -17.51 -3.70
CA SER A 27 16.68 -18.47 -2.58
C SER A 27 17.99 -18.55 -1.76
N GLY A 28 18.89 -17.56 -1.89
CA GLY A 28 20.17 -17.56 -1.19
C GLY A 28 20.12 -17.20 0.29
N VAL A 29 18.99 -16.67 0.79
CA VAL A 29 18.76 -16.45 2.21
C VAL A 29 17.84 -17.57 2.71
N SER A 30 18.40 -18.49 3.51
CA SER A 30 17.62 -19.57 4.13
C SER A 30 16.84 -19.06 5.36
N ASP A 31 15.87 -19.86 5.80
CA ASP A 31 15.12 -19.66 7.04
C ASP A 31 16.03 -19.63 8.29
N GLU A 32 17.04 -20.49 8.34
CA GLU A 32 18.05 -20.49 9.40
C GLU A 32 18.86 -19.18 9.42
N GLN A 33 19.26 -18.71 8.24
CA GLN A 33 20.00 -17.45 8.11
C GLN A 33 19.12 -16.27 8.51
N TYR A 34 17.87 -16.24 8.07
CA TYR A 34 16.92 -15.22 8.46
C TYR A 34 16.67 -15.22 9.96
N GLY A 35 16.41 -16.39 10.55
CA GLY A 35 16.25 -16.53 12.00
C GLY A 35 17.47 -16.07 12.81
N ARG A 36 18.68 -16.28 12.28
CA ARG A 36 19.92 -15.76 12.88
C ARG A 36 19.94 -14.22 12.81
N TRP A 37 19.66 -13.62 11.67
CA TRP A 37 19.63 -12.16 11.52
C TRP A 37 18.62 -11.49 12.46
N LEU A 38 17.45 -12.12 12.67
CA LEU A 38 16.46 -11.64 13.64
C LEU A 38 17.00 -11.61 15.07
N ARG A 39 17.69 -12.68 15.48
CA ARG A 39 18.28 -12.77 16.82
C ARG A 39 19.48 -11.83 17.03
N GLU A 40 20.23 -11.54 15.98
CA GLU A 40 21.40 -10.66 15.99
C GLU A 40 21.05 -9.17 16.03
N LEU A 41 19.78 -8.78 15.80
CA LEU A 41 19.36 -7.39 15.96
C LEU A 41 19.68 -6.90 17.38
N PRO A 42 20.19 -5.66 17.54
CA PRO A 42 20.37 -5.08 18.88
C PRO A 42 19.06 -5.12 19.69
N GLY A 43 19.16 -5.30 21.01
CA GLY A 43 17.97 -5.33 21.88
C GLY A 43 17.18 -4.01 21.89
N SER A 44 17.84 -2.90 21.55
CA SER A 44 17.25 -1.57 21.42
C SER A 44 16.69 -1.30 20.00
N ALA A 45 16.86 -2.21 19.04
CA ALA A 45 16.41 -2.02 17.66
C ALA A 45 14.91 -1.86 17.60
N THR A 46 14.46 -0.84 16.90
CA THR A 46 13.03 -0.59 16.64
C THR A 46 12.54 -1.37 15.43
N ILE A 47 11.36 -1.94 15.52
CA ILE A 47 10.79 -2.85 14.54
C ILE A 47 9.55 -2.22 13.90
N SER A 48 9.47 -2.29 12.58
CA SER A 48 8.22 -2.14 11.82
C SER A 48 7.76 -3.51 11.32
N LEU A 49 6.47 -3.81 11.44
CA LEU A 49 5.86 -5.03 10.94
C LEU A 49 5.05 -4.73 9.67
N TYR A 50 5.21 -5.55 8.65
CA TYR A 50 4.37 -5.55 7.47
C TYR A 50 3.63 -6.88 7.35
N LEU A 51 2.30 -6.86 7.39
CA LEU A 51 1.47 -8.04 7.15
C LEU A 51 0.93 -8.00 5.72
N HIS A 52 1.25 -9.03 4.95
CA HIS A 52 0.71 -9.21 3.61
C HIS A 52 -0.51 -10.11 3.63
N LEU A 53 -1.67 -9.57 3.21
CA LEU A 53 -2.94 -10.29 3.09
C LEU A 53 -3.29 -10.40 1.60
N PRO A 54 -2.94 -11.51 0.93
CA PRO A 54 -2.93 -11.60 -0.53
C PRO A 54 -4.29 -11.86 -1.17
N PHE A 55 -5.41 -11.53 -0.52
CA PHE A 55 -6.74 -11.84 -1.02
C PHE A 55 -7.51 -10.58 -1.42
N CYS A 56 -8.26 -10.68 -2.53
CA CYS A 56 -9.24 -9.72 -3.00
C CYS A 56 -10.51 -10.46 -3.42
N ASP A 57 -11.67 -9.83 -3.27
CA ASP A 57 -12.94 -10.37 -3.78
C ASP A 57 -13.01 -10.30 -5.32
N ARG A 58 -12.38 -9.26 -5.88
CA ARG A 58 -12.25 -9.03 -7.32
C ARG A 58 -10.79 -8.75 -7.68
N LEU A 59 -10.42 -9.06 -8.90
CA LEU A 59 -9.11 -8.75 -9.43
C LEU A 59 -9.20 -7.52 -10.32
N CYS A 60 -8.70 -6.39 -9.84
CA CYS A 60 -8.56 -5.18 -10.64
C CYS A 60 -7.53 -5.42 -11.75
N TRP A 61 -7.88 -5.12 -13.01
CA TRP A 61 -7.04 -5.48 -14.14
C TRP A 61 -5.72 -4.70 -14.20
N PHE A 62 -5.64 -3.54 -13.59
CA PHE A 62 -4.40 -2.75 -13.50
C PHE A 62 -3.40 -3.29 -12.45
N CYS A 63 -3.85 -4.12 -11.50
CA CYS A 63 -3.13 -4.42 -10.28
C CYS A 63 -1.78 -5.11 -10.54
N GLY A 64 -0.71 -4.56 -9.95
CA GLY A 64 0.63 -5.13 -9.96
C GLY A 64 0.99 -5.94 -8.71
N CYS A 65 0.14 -5.94 -7.68
CA CYS A 65 0.43 -6.55 -6.39
C CYS A 65 0.44 -8.09 -6.46
N HIS A 66 1.00 -8.72 -5.43
CA HIS A 66 0.89 -10.16 -5.24
C HIS A 66 -0.45 -10.47 -4.58
N THR A 67 -1.47 -10.70 -5.40
CA THR A 67 -2.85 -10.92 -4.94
C THR A 67 -3.46 -12.15 -5.56
N LYS A 68 -4.47 -12.71 -4.88
CA LYS A 68 -5.25 -13.86 -5.31
C LYS A 68 -6.72 -13.54 -5.13
N GLN A 69 -7.48 -13.65 -6.22
CA GLN A 69 -8.93 -13.51 -6.11
C GLN A 69 -9.55 -14.71 -5.39
N THR A 70 -10.49 -14.45 -4.48
CA THR A 70 -11.28 -15.48 -3.81
C THR A 70 -12.70 -15.00 -3.60
N ASN A 71 -13.66 -15.90 -3.98
CA ASN A 71 -15.10 -15.73 -3.71
C ASN A 71 -15.53 -16.53 -2.48
N ARG A 72 -14.60 -17.14 -1.76
CA ARG A 72 -14.84 -17.95 -0.56
C ARG A 72 -13.98 -17.44 0.58
N TYR A 73 -14.50 -17.46 1.78
CA TYR A 73 -13.76 -17.02 2.96
C TYR A 73 -12.80 -18.09 3.51
N SER A 74 -13.08 -19.38 3.26
CA SER A 74 -12.27 -20.49 3.78
C SER A 74 -10.77 -20.44 3.42
N PRO A 75 -10.33 -19.98 2.22
CA PRO A 75 -8.91 -19.79 1.95
C PRO A 75 -8.26 -18.71 2.82
N ILE A 76 -9.02 -17.68 3.20
CA ILE A 76 -8.52 -16.61 4.10
C ILE A 76 -8.30 -17.20 5.50
N VAL A 77 -9.25 -17.98 6.01
CA VAL A 77 -9.13 -18.65 7.32
C VAL A 77 -7.89 -19.55 7.37
N ALA A 78 -7.73 -20.44 6.40
CA ALA A 78 -6.55 -21.31 6.33
C ALA A 78 -5.22 -20.53 6.26
N TYR A 79 -5.22 -19.42 5.54
CA TYR A 79 -4.07 -18.53 5.47
C TYR A 79 -3.76 -17.84 6.81
N LEU A 80 -4.78 -17.35 7.52
CA LEU A 80 -4.62 -16.73 8.84
C LEU A 80 -4.11 -17.72 9.90
N GLU A 81 -4.49 -18.99 9.81
CA GLU A 81 -3.94 -20.05 10.64
C GLU A 81 -2.42 -20.20 10.41
N ALA A 82 -1.99 -20.28 9.15
CA ALA A 82 -0.56 -20.33 8.80
C ALA A 82 0.19 -19.06 9.22
N LEU A 83 -0.40 -17.88 8.97
CA LEU A 83 0.15 -16.59 9.38
C LEU A 83 0.32 -16.51 10.91
N THR A 84 -0.60 -17.07 11.68
CA THR A 84 -0.50 -17.14 13.15
C THR A 84 0.72 -17.95 13.60
N VAL A 85 1.04 -19.04 12.92
CA VAL A 85 2.24 -19.83 13.19
C VAL A 85 3.50 -19.02 12.87
N GLU A 86 3.53 -18.34 11.74
CA GLU A 86 4.64 -17.47 11.33
C GLU A 86 4.86 -16.34 12.34
N ILE A 87 3.79 -15.64 12.75
CA ILE A 87 3.84 -14.56 13.74
C ILE A 87 4.54 -15.06 15.02
N ARG A 88 4.16 -16.23 15.53
CA ARG A 88 4.76 -16.82 16.74
C ARG A 88 6.23 -17.17 16.54
N THR A 89 6.57 -17.76 15.40
CA THR A 89 7.94 -18.19 15.08
C THR A 89 8.88 -16.99 14.96
N VAL A 90 8.43 -15.95 14.25
CA VAL A 90 9.19 -14.71 14.10
C VAL A 90 9.30 -13.98 15.43
N GLY A 91 8.23 -13.90 16.20
CA GLY A 91 8.21 -13.27 17.52
C GLY A 91 9.19 -13.92 18.49
N ALA A 92 9.26 -15.26 18.53
CA ALA A 92 10.21 -15.99 19.34
C ALA A 92 11.69 -15.67 18.98
N SER A 93 11.94 -15.33 17.70
CA SER A 93 13.28 -14.94 17.25
C SER A 93 13.60 -13.47 17.51
N LEU A 94 12.58 -12.59 17.50
CA LEU A 94 12.73 -11.15 17.75
C LEU A 94 12.85 -10.80 19.24
N GLY A 95 12.20 -11.55 20.13
CA GLY A 95 12.14 -11.22 21.56
C GLY A 95 11.46 -9.87 21.83
N ASP A 96 11.91 -9.15 22.85
CA ASP A 96 11.28 -7.94 23.39
C ASP A 96 11.62 -6.64 22.64
N ARG A 97 12.08 -6.72 21.40
CA ARG A 97 12.40 -5.50 20.59
C ARG A 97 11.14 -4.70 20.32
N PRO A 98 11.14 -3.37 20.53
CA PRO A 98 9.94 -2.56 20.46
C PRO A 98 9.41 -2.45 19.02
N VAL A 99 8.15 -2.82 18.81
CA VAL A 99 7.42 -2.57 17.58
C VAL A 99 6.86 -1.15 17.61
N THR A 100 7.29 -0.33 16.67
CA THR A 100 6.93 1.10 16.54
C THR A 100 5.94 1.39 15.42
N ALA A 101 5.83 0.48 14.44
CA ALA A 101 4.87 0.60 13.36
C ALA A 101 4.35 -0.77 12.92
N VAL A 102 3.11 -0.80 12.47
CA VAL A 102 2.46 -1.96 11.85
C VAL A 102 1.75 -1.50 10.60
N HIS A 103 1.92 -2.23 9.51
CA HIS A 103 1.20 -1.99 8.26
C HIS A 103 0.57 -3.28 7.72
N TRP A 104 -0.72 -3.25 7.43
CA TRP A 104 -1.43 -4.35 6.78
C TRP A 104 -1.76 -3.95 5.35
N GLY A 105 -1.33 -4.76 4.40
CA GLY A 105 -1.51 -4.46 2.98
C GLY A 105 -1.50 -5.70 2.10
N GLY A 106 -1.34 -5.48 0.81
CA GLY A 106 -1.12 -6.53 -0.20
C GLY A 106 -2.26 -6.71 -1.18
N GLY A 107 -3.30 -7.43 -0.83
CA GLY A 107 -4.59 -7.51 -1.54
C GLY A 107 -5.57 -6.52 -0.94
N SER A 108 -6.57 -7.01 -0.22
CA SER A 108 -7.54 -6.19 0.51
C SER A 108 -7.66 -6.68 1.97
N PRO A 109 -6.92 -6.08 2.92
CA PRO A 109 -7.11 -6.37 4.34
C PRO A 109 -8.54 -6.13 4.82
N SER A 110 -9.26 -5.23 4.18
CA SER A 110 -10.68 -4.94 4.45
C SER A 110 -11.64 -6.09 4.13
N LEU A 111 -11.18 -7.16 3.46
CA LEU A 111 -11.95 -8.41 3.33
C LEU A 111 -12.12 -9.18 4.63
N LEU A 112 -11.20 -8.99 5.59
CA LEU A 112 -11.26 -9.73 6.85
C LEU A 112 -12.59 -9.50 7.59
N SER A 113 -13.08 -10.55 8.26
CA SER A 113 -14.20 -10.42 9.19
C SER A 113 -13.79 -9.62 10.42
N VAL A 114 -14.76 -9.11 11.15
CA VAL A 114 -14.54 -8.41 12.44
C VAL A 114 -13.75 -9.27 13.41
N GLU A 115 -14.08 -10.56 13.49
CA GLU A 115 -13.44 -11.54 14.35
C GLU A 115 -11.97 -11.75 13.96
N ASP A 116 -11.68 -11.82 12.65
CA ASP A 116 -10.31 -12.05 12.17
C ASP A 116 -9.44 -10.80 12.28
N ILE A 117 -10.01 -9.60 12.11
CA ILE A 117 -9.32 -8.35 12.43
C ILE A 117 -8.90 -8.35 13.91
N ALA A 118 -9.86 -8.60 14.80
CA ALA A 118 -9.62 -8.59 16.25
C ALA A 118 -8.63 -9.67 16.68
N SER A 119 -8.80 -10.91 16.18
CA SER A 119 -7.94 -12.05 16.57
C SER A 119 -6.50 -11.87 16.09
N THR A 120 -6.30 -11.38 14.84
CA THR A 120 -4.97 -11.14 14.30
C THR A 120 -4.27 -9.99 15.02
N ALA A 121 -4.98 -8.87 15.27
CA ALA A 121 -4.44 -7.75 16.04
C ALA A 121 -4.07 -8.17 17.48
N LYS A 122 -4.90 -8.99 18.13
CA LYS A 122 -4.62 -9.55 19.44
C LYS A 122 -3.37 -10.46 19.42
N GLN A 123 -3.26 -11.32 18.39
CA GLN A 123 -2.12 -12.21 18.23
C GLN A 123 -0.80 -11.43 18.09
N LEU A 124 -0.79 -10.34 17.30
CA LEU A 124 0.38 -9.47 17.17
C LEU A 124 0.77 -8.86 18.52
N ARG A 125 -0.18 -8.31 19.27
CA ARG A 125 0.07 -7.68 20.59
C ARG A 125 0.52 -8.68 21.64
N GLN A 126 0.11 -9.94 21.56
CA GLN A 126 0.54 -10.99 22.47
C GLN A 126 1.93 -11.54 22.14
N THR A 127 2.35 -11.40 20.87
CA THR A 127 3.60 -11.99 20.38
C THR A 127 4.76 -11.00 20.38
N PHE A 128 4.49 -9.73 20.09
CA PHE A 128 5.51 -8.69 19.96
C PHE A 128 5.40 -7.63 21.06
N ALA A 129 6.54 -7.07 21.44
CA ALA A 129 6.61 -5.97 22.41
C ALA A 129 6.23 -4.65 21.70
N PHE A 130 5.00 -4.21 21.82
CA PHE A 130 4.54 -2.95 21.24
C PHE A 130 5.04 -1.76 22.05
N ALA A 131 5.58 -0.74 21.37
CA ALA A 131 5.92 0.53 21.99
C ALA A 131 4.65 1.28 22.46
N ASN A 132 4.81 2.26 23.34
CA ASN A 132 3.67 3.05 23.87
C ASN A 132 2.90 3.80 22.76
N GLN A 133 3.59 4.19 21.69
CA GLN A 133 2.99 4.83 20.52
C GLN A 133 3.40 4.03 19.28
N VAL A 134 2.41 3.44 18.64
CA VAL A 134 2.58 2.64 17.42
C VAL A 134 1.75 3.26 16.32
N GLU A 135 2.35 3.50 15.15
CA GLU A 135 1.59 3.82 13.96
C GLU A 135 1.02 2.52 13.40
N PHE A 136 -0.30 2.39 13.37
CA PHE A 136 -0.97 1.25 12.79
C PHE A 136 -1.69 1.70 11.51
N SER A 137 -1.23 1.21 10.37
CA SER A 137 -1.75 1.59 9.05
C SER A 137 -2.33 0.38 8.31
N VAL A 138 -3.40 0.61 7.56
CA VAL A 138 -4.10 -0.42 6.78
C VAL A 138 -4.46 0.10 5.40
N GLU A 139 -4.27 -0.75 4.38
CA GLU A 139 -4.79 -0.53 3.03
C GLU A 139 -6.26 -0.98 2.99
N LEU A 140 -7.17 -0.07 2.63
CA LEU A 140 -8.61 -0.30 2.60
C LEU A 140 -9.17 -0.20 1.18
N ASP A 141 -9.98 -1.18 0.81
CA ASP A 141 -10.88 -1.08 -0.33
C ASP A 141 -12.26 -0.63 0.16
N PRO A 142 -12.78 0.52 -0.28
CA PRO A 142 -14.10 0.99 0.12
C PRO A 142 -15.24 0.00 -0.16
N ASN A 143 -15.09 -0.86 -1.15
CA ASN A 143 -16.09 -1.87 -1.47
C ASN A 143 -16.22 -2.96 -0.40
N ASP A 144 -15.18 -3.19 0.39
CA ASP A 144 -15.14 -4.26 1.40
C ASP A 144 -15.49 -3.75 2.82
N MET A 145 -15.67 -2.43 2.98
CA MET A 145 -15.95 -1.81 4.29
C MET A 145 -17.43 -1.89 4.66
N THR A 146 -17.70 -2.21 5.91
CA THR A 146 -19.04 -2.19 6.53
C THR A 146 -18.97 -1.42 7.86
N ASP A 147 -20.10 -0.97 8.36
CA ASP A 147 -20.18 -0.18 9.61
C ASP A 147 -19.53 -0.89 10.80
N GLU A 148 -19.67 -2.21 10.89
CA GLU A 148 -19.09 -3.03 11.97
C GLU A 148 -17.55 -3.06 11.90
N LYS A 149 -16.98 -3.00 10.70
CA LYS A 149 -15.53 -3.06 10.50
C LYS A 149 -14.82 -1.77 10.95
N TYR A 150 -15.48 -0.62 10.90
CA TYR A 150 -14.85 0.62 11.39
C TYR A 150 -14.48 0.51 12.87
N GLY A 151 -15.40 -0.01 13.70
CA GLY A 151 -15.12 -0.27 15.12
C GLY A 151 -14.00 -1.29 15.31
N ALA A 152 -14.03 -2.40 14.59
CA ALA A 152 -12.99 -3.44 14.67
C ALA A 152 -11.58 -2.92 14.33
N TRP A 153 -11.47 -2.09 13.29
CA TRP A 153 -10.19 -1.46 12.93
C TRP A 153 -9.72 -0.46 13.98
N ALA A 154 -10.64 0.33 14.58
CA ALA A 154 -10.33 1.25 15.67
C ALA A 154 -9.80 0.49 16.90
N ASP A 155 -10.46 -0.60 17.29
CA ASP A 155 -10.06 -1.46 18.41
C ASP A 155 -8.72 -2.17 18.13
N ALA A 156 -8.44 -2.51 16.87
CA ALA A 156 -7.14 -2.99 16.45
C ALA A 156 -6.04 -1.93 16.57
N GLY A 157 -6.40 -0.65 16.69
CA GLY A 157 -5.48 0.48 16.86
C GLY A 157 -5.18 1.24 15.57
N LEU A 158 -6.05 1.15 14.55
CA LEU A 158 -5.90 1.88 13.29
C LEU A 158 -5.73 3.37 13.55
N SER A 159 -4.58 3.91 13.13
CA SER A 159 -4.25 5.33 13.24
C SER A 159 -4.12 6.02 11.88
N ARG A 160 -3.88 5.21 10.83
CA ARG A 160 -3.71 5.66 9.46
C ARG A 160 -4.36 4.68 8.47
N ALA A 161 -5.08 5.20 7.49
CA ALA A 161 -5.66 4.41 6.41
C ALA A 161 -5.10 4.83 5.04
N SER A 162 -4.85 3.86 4.15
CA SER A 162 -4.63 4.10 2.73
C SER A 162 -5.83 3.58 1.96
N ILE A 163 -6.49 4.45 1.19
CA ILE A 163 -7.71 4.12 0.46
C ILE A 163 -7.41 4.10 -1.03
N GLY A 164 -7.59 2.94 -1.66
CA GLY A 164 -7.44 2.81 -3.10
C GLY A 164 -8.63 3.42 -3.83
N VAL A 165 -8.43 4.51 -4.55
CA VAL A 165 -9.42 5.14 -5.44
C VAL A 165 -9.13 4.83 -6.89
N GLN A 166 -7.94 5.13 -7.32
CA GLN A 166 -7.41 5.02 -8.68
C GLN A 166 -8.00 6.06 -9.62
N ASP A 167 -9.30 6.02 -9.92
CA ASP A 167 -10.03 6.97 -10.75
C ASP A 167 -11.52 6.96 -10.38
N PHE A 168 -12.22 8.09 -10.57
CA PHE A 168 -13.66 8.20 -10.36
C PHE A 168 -14.48 8.21 -11.66
N ASP A 169 -13.83 8.26 -12.82
CA ASP A 169 -14.54 8.18 -14.10
C ASP A 169 -15.15 6.78 -14.28
N PRO A 170 -16.47 6.66 -14.53
CA PRO A 170 -17.14 5.36 -14.67
C PRO A 170 -16.62 4.51 -15.85
N GLU A 171 -16.22 5.13 -16.96
CA GLU A 171 -15.68 4.42 -18.12
C GLU A 171 -14.31 3.82 -17.80
N VAL A 172 -13.45 4.60 -17.14
CA VAL A 172 -12.16 4.13 -16.63
C VAL A 172 -12.35 2.99 -15.63
N GLN A 173 -13.27 3.14 -14.67
CA GLN A 173 -13.55 2.14 -13.64
C GLN A 173 -14.01 0.79 -14.25
N VAL A 174 -14.89 0.83 -15.25
CA VAL A 174 -15.32 -0.39 -15.98
C VAL A 174 -14.11 -1.02 -16.68
N ALA A 175 -13.29 -0.24 -17.36
CA ALA A 175 -12.15 -0.72 -18.11
C ALA A 175 -11.03 -1.32 -17.24
N ILE A 176 -10.98 -0.99 -15.95
CA ILE A 176 -10.01 -1.54 -14.99
C ILE A 176 -10.62 -2.56 -14.02
N ASN A 177 -11.89 -2.91 -14.18
CA ASN A 177 -12.65 -3.80 -13.30
C ASN A 177 -12.66 -3.36 -11.83
N ARG A 178 -12.83 -2.04 -11.58
CA ARG A 178 -12.93 -1.47 -10.23
C ARG A 178 -14.01 -0.41 -10.18
N ILE A 179 -15.23 -0.82 -9.87
CA ILE A 179 -16.36 0.09 -9.71
C ILE A 179 -16.40 0.58 -8.26
N GLN A 180 -16.32 1.90 -8.08
CA GLN A 180 -16.30 2.53 -6.77
C GLN A 180 -16.71 3.99 -6.89
N THR A 181 -17.85 4.37 -6.29
CA THR A 181 -18.35 5.74 -6.40
C THR A 181 -17.58 6.71 -5.48
N TYR A 182 -17.65 8.00 -5.83
CA TYR A 182 -17.14 9.07 -4.96
C TYR A 182 -17.85 9.05 -3.60
N GLU A 183 -19.18 8.90 -3.58
CA GLU A 183 -20.00 8.89 -2.36
C GLU A 183 -19.62 7.73 -1.44
N GLN A 184 -19.37 6.56 -2.00
CA GLN A 184 -18.89 5.40 -1.23
C GLN A 184 -17.53 5.67 -0.61
N THR A 185 -16.60 6.24 -1.38
CA THR A 185 -15.27 6.62 -0.87
C THR A 185 -15.38 7.69 0.20
N ARG A 186 -16.20 8.71 0.00
CA ARG A 186 -16.46 9.77 0.97
C ARG A 186 -17.00 9.19 2.28
N HIS A 187 -17.98 8.30 2.20
CA HIS A 187 -18.54 7.63 3.37
C HIS A 187 -17.45 6.88 4.17
N VAL A 188 -16.57 6.14 3.50
CA VAL A 188 -15.45 5.45 4.17
C VAL A 188 -14.51 6.43 4.85
N VAL A 189 -14.10 7.51 4.16
CA VAL A 189 -13.21 8.55 4.72
C VAL A 189 -13.84 9.20 5.96
N GLU A 190 -15.12 9.56 5.89
CA GLU A 190 -15.85 10.15 7.02
C GLU A 190 -15.96 9.17 8.19
N SER A 191 -16.33 7.91 7.92
CA SER A 191 -16.52 6.88 8.95
C SER A 191 -15.22 6.52 9.67
N ILE A 192 -14.10 6.35 8.98
CA ILE A 192 -12.83 6.07 9.65
C ILE A 192 -12.33 7.25 10.50
N ARG A 193 -12.67 8.49 10.12
CA ARG A 193 -12.37 9.68 10.93
C ARG A 193 -13.20 9.73 12.21
N THR A 194 -14.48 9.32 12.17
CA THR A 194 -15.33 9.27 13.39
C THR A 194 -14.81 8.29 14.44
N VAL A 195 -14.11 7.23 14.01
CA VAL A 195 -13.49 6.25 14.92
C VAL A 195 -12.04 6.59 15.29
N GLY A 196 -11.58 7.82 14.97
CA GLY A 196 -10.32 8.37 15.46
C GLY A 196 -9.12 8.27 14.54
N VAL A 197 -9.27 7.78 13.31
CA VAL A 197 -8.20 7.79 12.30
C VAL A 197 -7.89 9.23 11.88
N ARG A 198 -6.63 9.65 12.04
CA ARG A 198 -6.18 11.03 11.82
C ARG A 198 -5.39 11.25 10.55
N SER A 199 -4.97 10.19 9.89
CA SER A 199 -4.19 10.27 8.65
C SER A 199 -4.79 9.36 7.60
N VAL A 200 -5.29 9.97 6.54
CA VAL A 200 -5.83 9.29 5.38
C VAL A 200 -4.91 9.54 4.19
N ASN A 201 -4.49 8.47 3.53
CA ASN A 201 -3.87 8.53 2.23
C ASN A 201 -4.87 8.06 1.17
N ILE A 202 -4.88 8.66 0.01
CA ILE A 202 -5.66 8.21 -1.14
C ILE A 202 -4.72 7.88 -2.29
N ASP A 203 -4.87 6.68 -2.87
CA ASP A 203 -4.11 6.24 -4.02
C ASP A 203 -4.87 6.53 -5.31
N MET A 204 -4.21 7.24 -6.23
CA MET A 204 -4.67 7.56 -7.58
C MET A 204 -3.73 6.99 -8.62
N LEU A 205 -4.27 6.68 -9.81
CA LEU A 205 -3.47 6.29 -10.97
C LEU A 205 -3.70 7.26 -12.13
N TYR A 206 -2.62 7.53 -12.87
CA TYR A 206 -2.71 8.12 -14.20
C TYR A 206 -2.19 7.14 -15.26
N GLY A 207 -2.60 7.33 -16.50
CA GLY A 207 -2.22 6.42 -17.59
C GLY A 207 -3.11 5.18 -17.69
N LEU A 208 -4.31 5.23 -17.13
CA LEU A 208 -5.32 4.18 -17.22
C LEU A 208 -6.02 4.19 -18.61
N PRO A 209 -6.66 3.08 -19.03
CA PRO A 209 -7.45 3.04 -20.27
C PRO A 209 -8.57 4.09 -20.22
N TYR A 210 -8.85 4.73 -21.34
CA TYR A 210 -9.85 5.80 -21.53
C TYR A 210 -9.65 7.07 -20.67
N GLN A 211 -8.66 7.10 -19.80
CA GLN A 211 -8.40 8.26 -18.96
C GLN A 211 -7.90 9.45 -19.80
N THR A 212 -8.52 10.60 -19.65
CA THR A 212 -8.13 11.85 -20.29
C THR A 212 -7.36 12.77 -19.36
N VAL A 213 -6.74 13.83 -19.89
CA VAL A 213 -6.07 14.87 -19.07
C VAL A 213 -7.07 15.53 -18.12
N GLU A 214 -8.26 15.89 -18.63
CA GLU A 214 -9.31 16.51 -17.81
C GLU A 214 -9.86 15.52 -16.78
N GLY A 215 -10.09 14.23 -17.15
CA GLY A 215 -10.54 13.19 -16.22
C GLY A 215 -9.56 12.98 -15.05
N ALA A 216 -8.24 12.97 -15.32
CA ALA A 216 -7.23 12.88 -14.27
C ALA A 216 -7.27 14.11 -13.33
N ALA A 217 -7.46 15.31 -13.88
CA ALA A 217 -7.62 16.53 -13.09
C ALA A 217 -8.94 16.52 -12.29
N ASP A 218 -10.05 16.03 -12.86
CA ASP A 218 -11.34 15.88 -12.16
C ASP A 218 -11.25 14.91 -11.01
N THR A 219 -10.63 13.75 -11.21
CA THR A 219 -10.38 12.79 -10.14
C THR A 219 -9.53 13.42 -9.03
N ALA A 220 -8.48 14.19 -9.37
CA ALA A 220 -7.67 14.91 -8.39
C ALA A 220 -8.48 15.95 -7.59
N ARG A 221 -9.39 16.69 -8.25
CA ARG A 221 -10.32 17.63 -7.57
C ARG A 221 -11.23 16.92 -6.58
N GLN A 222 -11.83 15.80 -7.00
CA GLN A 222 -12.69 14.99 -6.16
C GLN A 222 -11.92 14.39 -4.96
N VAL A 223 -10.73 13.85 -5.20
CA VAL A 223 -9.85 13.35 -4.13
C VAL A 223 -9.50 14.46 -3.14
N ALA A 224 -9.08 15.64 -3.62
CA ALA A 224 -8.74 16.77 -2.76
C ALA A 224 -9.94 17.24 -1.91
N SER A 225 -11.18 17.14 -2.42
CA SER A 225 -12.41 17.51 -1.69
C SER A 225 -12.71 16.58 -0.50
N LEU A 226 -12.11 15.39 -0.45
CA LEU A 226 -12.16 14.48 0.70
C LEU A 226 -11.16 14.86 1.81
N HIS A 227 -10.32 15.86 1.55
CA HIS A 227 -9.30 16.39 2.47
C HIS A 227 -8.38 15.30 3.05
N PRO A 228 -7.81 14.38 2.24
CA PRO A 228 -6.84 13.44 2.75
C PRO A 228 -5.56 14.17 3.18
N GLU A 229 -4.85 13.64 4.17
CA GLU A 229 -3.56 14.18 4.58
C GLU A 229 -2.47 13.91 3.54
N ARG A 230 -2.65 12.83 2.75
CA ARG A 230 -1.73 12.42 1.68
C ARG A 230 -2.46 11.93 0.45
N VAL A 231 -1.83 12.11 -0.69
CA VAL A 231 -2.24 11.52 -1.97
C VAL A 231 -1.02 10.85 -2.60
N ALA A 232 -1.18 9.61 -3.06
CA ALA A 232 -0.20 8.94 -3.89
C ALA A 232 -0.71 8.91 -5.33
N LEU A 233 0.03 9.52 -6.26
CA LEU A 233 -0.32 9.61 -7.68
C LEU A 233 0.67 8.78 -8.50
N PHE A 234 0.31 7.53 -8.81
CA PHE A 234 1.16 6.60 -9.51
C PHE A 234 0.85 6.51 -11.00
N GLY A 235 1.89 6.37 -11.82
CA GLY A 235 1.72 6.00 -13.22
C GLY A 235 1.38 4.52 -13.39
N TYR A 236 0.30 4.19 -14.09
CA TYR A 236 -0.02 2.81 -14.44
C TYR A 236 1.12 2.17 -15.26
N ALA A 237 1.57 0.99 -14.86
CA ALA A 237 2.55 0.19 -15.58
C ALA A 237 1.86 -1.02 -16.23
N HIS A 238 1.75 -0.99 -17.56
CA HIS A 238 1.19 -2.11 -18.33
C HIS A 238 2.26 -3.16 -18.60
N VAL A 239 2.16 -4.32 -17.92
CA VAL A 239 3.14 -5.41 -17.95
C VAL A 239 2.44 -6.78 -18.05
N PRO A 240 1.60 -7.03 -19.08
CA PRO A 240 0.79 -8.25 -19.19
C PRO A 240 1.63 -9.54 -19.24
N TRP A 241 2.89 -9.46 -19.66
CA TRP A 241 3.83 -10.60 -19.60
C TRP A 241 4.22 -11.00 -18.16
N MET A 242 4.11 -10.09 -17.18
CA MET A 242 4.33 -10.38 -15.75
C MET A 242 3.02 -10.60 -15.00
N LYS A 243 1.98 -9.86 -15.37
CA LYS A 243 0.65 -9.85 -14.73
C LYS A 243 -0.42 -10.18 -15.77
N LYS A 244 -0.68 -11.46 -15.97
CA LYS A 244 -1.55 -11.97 -17.05
C LYS A 244 -2.93 -11.31 -17.11
N HIS A 245 -3.52 -10.94 -15.96
CA HIS A 245 -4.82 -10.27 -15.91
C HIS A 245 -4.80 -8.85 -16.51
N GLN A 246 -3.64 -8.21 -16.60
CA GLN A 246 -3.52 -6.93 -17.31
C GLN A 246 -3.80 -7.07 -18.82
N GLY A 247 -3.71 -8.26 -19.38
CA GLY A 247 -4.14 -8.56 -20.76
C GLY A 247 -5.64 -8.43 -21.00
N MET A 248 -6.46 -8.20 -19.94
CA MET A 248 -7.89 -7.85 -20.07
C MET A 248 -8.10 -6.37 -20.44
N ILE A 249 -7.06 -5.53 -20.31
CA ILE A 249 -7.08 -4.12 -20.72
C ILE A 249 -6.76 -4.06 -22.22
N ASP A 250 -7.61 -3.41 -23.00
CA ASP A 250 -7.32 -3.14 -24.41
C ASP A 250 -6.21 -2.09 -24.51
N GLU A 251 -5.03 -2.49 -24.96
CA GLU A 251 -3.86 -1.61 -25.12
C GLU A 251 -4.12 -0.39 -26.01
N LYS A 252 -5.09 -0.48 -26.94
CA LYS A 252 -5.45 0.63 -27.83
C LYS A 252 -6.14 1.80 -27.11
N THR A 253 -6.65 1.55 -25.91
CA THR A 253 -7.34 2.54 -25.08
C THR A 253 -6.40 3.22 -24.08
N LEU A 254 -5.15 2.77 -24.02
CA LEU A 254 -4.13 3.36 -23.17
C LEU A 254 -3.61 4.67 -23.76
N PRO A 255 -3.41 5.70 -22.93
CA PRO A 255 -2.83 6.97 -23.38
C PRO A 255 -1.37 6.78 -23.83
N ASP A 256 -0.95 7.58 -24.79
CA ASP A 256 0.46 7.63 -25.19
C ASP A 256 1.34 8.36 -24.15
N ALA A 257 2.65 8.47 -24.42
CA ALA A 257 3.60 9.10 -23.52
C ALA A 257 3.28 10.57 -23.20
N THR A 258 2.85 11.30 -24.22
CA THR A 258 2.50 12.71 -24.12
C THR A 258 1.26 12.91 -23.26
N GLU A 259 0.23 12.15 -23.55
CA GLU A 259 -1.04 12.17 -22.80
C GLU A 259 -0.80 11.79 -21.33
N ARG A 260 -0.05 10.71 -21.07
CA ARG A 260 0.32 10.29 -19.69
C ARG A 260 1.06 11.40 -18.94
N TYR A 261 1.99 12.07 -19.59
CA TYR A 261 2.71 13.19 -18.97
C TYR A 261 1.76 14.33 -18.63
N ARG A 262 0.87 14.70 -19.56
CA ARG A 262 -0.13 15.75 -19.34
C ARG A 262 -1.13 15.40 -18.24
N GLN A 263 -1.58 14.16 -18.16
CA GLN A 263 -2.43 13.67 -17.06
C GLN A 263 -1.74 13.84 -15.70
N CYS A 264 -0.47 13.42 -15.59
CA CYS A 264 0.31 13.58 -14.36
C CYS A 264 0.46 15.06 -13.97
N GLU A 265 0.81 15.93 -14.91
CA GLU A 265 0.98 17.36 -14.63
C GLU A 265 -0.35 18.02 -14.26
N ALA A 266 -1.45 17.73 -14.97
CA ALA A 266 -2.77 18.28 -14.65
C ALA A 266 -3.27 17.89 -13.27
N ALA A 267 -3.14 16.62 -12.90
CA ALA A 267 -3.46 16.15 -11.54
C ALA A 267 -2.54 16.79 -10.48
N THR A 268 -1.24 16.93 -10.79
CA THR A 268 -0.27 17.61 -9.92
C THR A 268 -0.65 19.08 -9.69
N GLU A 269 -0.98 19.82 -10.74
CA GLU A 269 -1.39 21.23 -10.65
C GLU A 269 -2.61 21.40 -9.76
N VAL A 270 -3.62 20.53 -9.90
CA VAL A 270 -4.79 20.52 -9.03
C VAL A 270 -4.40 20.30 -7.58
N LEU A 271 -3.63 19.27 -7.27
CA LEU A 271 -3.24 18.95 -5.88
C LEU A 271 -2.42 20.10 -5.27
N VAL A 272 -1.47 20.67 -6.01
CA VAL A 272 -0.68 21.82 -5.53
C VAL A 272 -1.55 23.05 -5.30
N ALA A 273 -2.50 23.34 -6.21
CA ALA A 273 -3.45 24.44 -6.05
C ALA A 273 -4.37 24.25 -4.81
N GLN A 274 -4.62 23.00 -4.40
CA GLN A 274 -5.36 22.65 -3.18
C GLN A 274 -4.48 22.63 -1.93
N GLY A 275 -3.22 23.09 -2.02
CA GLY A 275 -2.32 23.27 -0.88
C GLY A 275 -1.46 22.07 -0.51
N TYR A 276 -1.42 21.02 -1.33
CA TYR A 276 -0.51 19.90 -1.11
C TYR A 276 0.91 20.24 -1.57
N GLU A 277 1.89 19.79 -0.81
CA GLU A 277 3.30 19.80 -1.20
C GLU A 277 3.66 18.49 -1.91
N ARG A 278 4.41 18.59 -3.00
CA ARG A 278 4.94 17.40 -3.68
C ARG A 278 6.06 16.78 -2.87
N VAL A 279 5.96 15.49 -2.58
CA VAL A 279 6.95 14.70 -1.83
C VAL A 279 7.55 13.64 -2.76
N GLY A 280 8.82 13.78 -3.07
CA GLY A 280 9.48 12.91 -4.02
C GLY A 280 8.88 13.03 -5.42
N PHE A 281 8.60 11.90 -6.08
CA PHE A 281 8.13 11.90 -7.47
C PHE A 281 6.67 11.48 -7.64
N ASP A 282 6.04 10.88 -6.62
CA ASP A 282 4.71 10.27 -6.73
C ASP A 282 3.80 10.51 -5.51
N HIS A 283 4.24 11.26 -4.50
CA HIS A 283 3.43 11.55 -3.32
C HIS A 283 3.17 13.05 -3.18
N PHE A 284 2.04 13.36 -2.56
CA PHE A 284 1.62 14.69 -2.15
C PHE A 284 1.16 14.64 -0.69
N ALA A 285 1.47 15.66 0.08
CA ALA A 285 1.07 15.73 1.48
C ALA A 285 0.74 17.17 1.89
N LEU A 286 -0.21 17.32 2.82
CA LEU A 286 -0.48 18.62 3.40
C LEU A 286 0.76 19.14 4.15
N PRO A 287 1.01 20.47 4.21
CA PRO A 287 2.25 21.03 4.77
C PRO A 287 2.56 20.63 6.21
N HIS A 288 1.52 20.34 7.01
CA HIS A 288 1.63 19.89 8.40
C HIS A 288 1.78 18.38 8.57
N ASP A 289 1.63 17.60 7.50
CA ASP A 289 1.82 16.14 7.56
C ASP A 289 3.30 15.80 7.76
N LYS A 290 3.54 14.74 8.53
CA LYS A 290 4.89 14.25 8.84
C LYS A 290 5.72 13.96 7.59
N LEU A 291 5.08 13.53 6.47
CA LEU A 291 5.76 13.20 5.23
C LEU A 291 6.31 14.47 4.53
N ALA A 292 5.51 15.55 4.47
CA ALA A 292 5.93 16.84 3.95
C ALA A 292 7.04 17.45 4.83
N ILE A 293 6.88 17.40 6.16
CA ILE A 293 7.90 17.86 7.10
C ILE A 293 9.20 17.08 6.90
N ALA A 294 9.15 15.76 6.81
CA ALA A 294 10.33 14.93 6.58
C ALA A 294 11.02 15.23 5.24
N SER A 295 10.25 15.52 4.20
CA SER A 295 10.78 15.94 2.90
C SER A 295 11.59 17.23 3.01
N ARG A 296 11.07 18.23 3.73
CA ARG A 296 11.76 19.53 3.94
C ARG A 296 12.98 19.43 4.84
N THR A 297 12.97 18.53 5.83
CA THR A 297 14.04 18.39 6.82
C THR A 297 15.09 17.34 6.45
N GLY A 298 14.95 16.67 5.28
CA GLY A 298 15.88 15.63 4.86
C GLY A 298 15.71 14.30 5.63
N ALA A 299 14.64 14.14 6.41
CA ALA A 299 14.33 12.90 7.15
C ALA A 299 13.48 11.89 6.34
N LEU A 300 13.11 12.23 5.10
CA LEU A 300 12.34 11.36 4.23
C LEU A 300 13.10 10.08 3.94
N ARG A 301 12.42 8.95 4.08
CA ARG A 301 12.94 7.61 3.77
C ARG A 301 12.07 6.93 2.72
N ARG A 302 12.56 5.82 2.18
CA ARG A 302 11.83 4.98 1.26
C ARG A 302 12.08 3.51 1.58
N ASN A 303 11.00 2.73 1.59
CA ASN A 303 11.03 1.28 1.70
C ASN A 303 10.23 0.64 0.55
N PHE A 304 9.92 -0.66 0.63
CA PHE A 304 9.12 -1.36 -0.38
C PHE A 304 7.67 -0.87 -0.52
N GLN A 305 7.16 -0.18 0.48
CA GLN A 305 5.80 0.37 0.49
C GLN A 305 5.73 1.79 -0.10
N GLY A 306 6.86 2.47 -0.26
CA GLY A 306 6.95 3.83 -0.77
C GLY A 306 7.68 4.78 0.18
N TYR A 307 7.34 6.07 0.14
CA TYR A 307 7.90 7.07 1.03
C TYR A 307 7.37 6.92 2.45
N THR A 308 8.26 7.02 3.41
CA THR A 308 7.95 6.86 4.84
C THR A 308 8.77 7.82 5.70
N VAL A 309 8.26 8.10 6.88
CA VAL A 309 8.97 8.81 7.95
C VAL A 309 9.42 7.86 9.06
N ASP A 310 9.11 6.57 8.92
CA ASP A 310 9.40 5.57 9.93
C ASP A 310 10.91 5.33 10.04
N PRO A 311 11.52 5.63 11.19
CA PRO A 311 12.96 5.50 11.40
C PRO A 311 13.39 4.09 11.81
N HIS A 312 12.52 3.08 11.79
CA HIS A 312 12.79 1.74 12.30
C HIS A 312 14.12 1.14 11.80
N ASP A 313 14.77 0.37 12.66
CA ASP A 313 16.04 -0.30 12.37
C ASP A 313 15.82 -1.52 11.47
N ALA A 314 14.70 -2.21 11.64
CA ALA A 314 14.31 -3.35 10.81
C ALA A 314 12.82 -3.31 10.43
N LEU A 315 12.53 -3.69 9.18
CA LEU A 315 11.20 -3.98 8.67
C LEU A 315 11.05 -5.50 8.56
N ILE A 316 10.07 -6.07 9.24
CA ILE A 316 9.80 -7.50 9.25
C ILE A 316 8.54 -7.77 8.42
N GLY A 317 8.70 -8.51 7.33
CA GLY A 317 7.60 -8.97 6.49
C GLY A 317 7.00 -10.26 7.04
N LEU A 318 5.67 -10.29 7.17
CA LEU A 318 4.87 -11.45 7.61
C LEU A 318 3.83 -11.77 6.51
N GLY A 319 3.69 -13.05 6.22
CA GLY A 319 2.78 -13.54 5.18
C GLY A 319 3.43 -13.71 3.81
N ALA A 320 2.70 -14.33 2.89
CA ALA A 320 3.17 -14.70 1.56
C ALA A 320 3.71 -13.50 0.78
N SER A 321 4.87 -13.64 0.17
CA SER A 321 5.59 -12.62 -0.61
C SER A 321 6.03 -11.37 0.17
N ALA A 322 5.74 -11.25 1.45
CA ALA A 322 6.12 -10.10 2.25
C ALA A 322 7.64 -9.87 2.21
N ILE A 323 8.05 -8.62 2.08
CA ILE A 323 9.46 -8.24 2.02
C ILE A 323 9.84 -7.54 3.31
N GLY A 324 10.89 -8.03 3.95
CA GLY A 324 11.53 -7.43 5.10
C GLY A 324 12.88 -6.81 4.77
N ARG A 325 13.34 -5.92 5.62
CA ARG A 325 14.68 -5.30 5.57
C ARG A 325 15.33 -5.38 6.95
N LEU A 326 16.50 -5.97 6.99
CA LEU A 326 17.38 -6.01 8.18
C LEU A 326 18.71 -5.32 7.85
N PRO A 327 19.57 -5.03 8.84
CA PRO A 327 20.89 -4.46 8.58
C PRO A 327 21.75 -5.29 7.61
N GLN A 328 21.58 -6.61 7.61
CA GLN A 328 22.33 -7.55 6.76
C GLN A 328 21.81 -7.61 5.32
N GLY A 329 20.54 -7.25 5.07
CA GLY A 329 19.95 -7.32 3.73
C GLY A 329 18.42 -7.38 3.72
N TYR A 330 17.89 -7.79 2.58
CA TYR A 330 16.46 -7.94 2.34
C TYR A 330 16.08 -9.41 2.34
N VAL A 331 14.90 -9.70 2.83
CA VAL A 331 14.31 -11.04 2.87
C VAL A 331 12.92 -10.99 2.28
N GLN A 332 12.60 -11.93 1.40
CA GLN A 332 11.24 -12.11 0.90
C GLN A 332 10.72 -13.47 1.32
N ASN A 333 9.52 -13.49 1.87
CA ASN A 333 8.80 -14.72 2.17
C ASN A 333 8.43 -15.47 0.89
N VAL A 334 8.19 -16.77 1.01
CA VAL A 334 7.65 -17.56 -0.10
C VAL A 334 6.38 -16.93 -0.67
N VAL A 335 6.22 -17.03 -1.98
CA VAL A 335 5.06 -16.41 -2.67
C VAL A 335 3.81 -17.29 -2.61
N SER A 336 3.94 -18.55 -2.18
CA SER A 336 2.80 -19.47 -2.02
C SER A 336 1.90 -19.04 -0.87
N THR A 337 0.60 -19.18 -1.06
CA THR A 337 -0.44 -18.98 -0.05
C THR A 337 -0.91 -20.29 0.61
N HIS A 338 -0.21 -21.40 0.32
CA HIS A 338 -0.51 -22.75 0.81
C HIS A 338 0.64 -23.28 1.62
#